data_aee3522ee472ac453dd9d032f16f5092
#
_entry.id   aee3522ee472ac453dd9d032f16f5092
#
_cell.length_a   1.000
_cell.length_b   1.000
_cell.length_c   1.000
_cell.angle_alpha   90.00
_cell.angle_beta   90.00
_cell.angle_gamma   90.00
#
_symmetry.space_group_name_H-M   'P 1'
#
loop_
_entity.id
_entity.type
_entity.pdbx_description
1 polymer ?
#
loop_
_entity_poly.entity_id
_entity_poly.type
_entity_poly.pdbx_seq_one_letter_code
_entity_poly.pdbx_strand_id
1 'polypeptide(L)'
;MKRRIHHFRKSRKDRAQSGFTLLEVIVTIMIAAIMGVFFAQFVGTSVIHSTDPVYRLQNLSGATHIMEYMSADYKRLAATQSNFLTIFKDYVTYGNTSTKPEGFEGYPYYGSYEIVANKYVRFNASRVEEDDPDQLTGRMLKVTIRRGDQTVTALFTR
;
A
#
# COMPACT_ATOMS: atom_id res chain seq x y z
N MET A 1 15.62 -10.80 97.33
CA MET A 1 14.91 -10.60 96.06
C MET A 1 15.93 -10.61 94.93
N LYS A 2 16.11 -11.73 94.19
CA LYS A 2 17.05 -11.87 93.07
C LYS A 2 16.25 -11.81 91.74
N ARG A 3 16.39 -10.72 90.96
CA ARG A 3 15.80 -10.59 89.61
C ARG A 3 16.68 -11.35 88.63
N ARG A 4 16.14 -12.39 87.94
CA ARG A 4 16.76 -13.07 86.79
C ARG A 4 16.50 -12.25 85.54
N ILE A 5 17.57 -11.81 84.90
CA ILE A 5 17.51 -11.16 83.57
C ILE A 5 17.58 -12.27 82.53
N HIS A 6 16.48 -12.46 81.78
CA HIS A 6 16.47 -13.34 80.61
C HIS A 6 17.08 -12.61 79.44
N HIS A 7 18.26 -13.02 78.99
CA HIS A 7 18.85 -12.61 77.77
C HIS A 7 18.10 -13.29 76.56
N PHE A 8 17.34 -12.51 75.85
CA PHE A 8 16.77 -12.95 74.57
C PHE A 8 17.89 -13.00 73.50
N ARG A 9 18.35 -14.19 73.19
CA ARG A 9 19.31 -14.44 72.08
C ARG A 9 18.59 -14.36 70.74
N LYS A 10 18.72 -13.21 70.08
CA LYS A 10 18.16 -12.97 68.73
C LYS A 10 18.93 -13.83 67.77
N SER A 11 18.35 -14.97 67.33
CA SER A 11 18.89 -15.84 66.31
C SER A 11 18.91 -15.06 64.97
N ARG A 12 20.08 -14.64 64.52
CA ARG A 12 20.28 -14.17 63.11
C ARG A 12 20.14 -15.38 62.25
N LYS A 13 19.03 -15.45 61.49
CA LYS A 13 18.86 -16.33 60.37
C LYS A 13 19.86 -15.88 59.33
N ASP A 14 21.00 -16.55 59.24
CA ASP A 14 21.94 -16.39 58.12
C ASP A 14 21.18 -16.77 56.85
N ARG A 15 20.79 -15.78 56.04
CA ARG A 15 20.32 -16.00 54.70
C ARG A 15 21.54 -16.52 53.92
N ALA A 16 21.57 -17.81 53.67
CA ALA A 16 22.50 -18.41 52.74
C ALA A 16 22.34 -17.66 51.42
N GLN A 17 23.30 -16.84 51.07
CA GLN A 17 23.41 -16.29 49.70
C GLN A 17 23.81 -17.47 48.82
N SER A 18 22.81 -18.08 48.18
CA SER A 18 23.07 -19.05 47.12
C SER A 18 23.66 -18.29 45.90
N GLY A 19 24.96 -18.41 45.74
CA GLY A 19 25.62 -17.92 44.50
C GLY A 19 25.19 -18.74 43.29
N PHE A 20 25.17 -18.12 42.14
CA PHE A 20 24.90 -18.80 40.86
C PHE A 20 25.89 -19.93 40.67
N THR A 21 25.39 -21.10 40.26
CA THR A 21 26.24 -22.23 39.91
C THR A 21 26.85 -21.99 38.50
N LEU A 22 28.06 -22.53 38.28
CA LEU A 22 28.73 -22.44 36.95
C LEU A 22 27.84 -22.98 35.82
N LEU A 23 27.08 -24.04 36.11
CA LEU A 23 26.13 -24.63 35.18
C LEU A 23 24.98 -23.66 34.83
N GLU A 24 24.44 -22.94 35.81
CA GLU A 24 23.35 -22.00 35.61
C GLU A 24 23.79 -20.82 34.71
N VAL A 25 25.03 -20.35 34.87
CA VAL A 25 25.62 -19.29 34.03
C VAL A 25 25.78 -19.79 32.59
N ILE A 26 26.27 -21.01 32.39
CA ILE A 26 26.43 -21.58 31.05
C ILE A 26 25.07 -21.74 30.36
N VAL A 27 24.07 -22.27 31.04
CA VAL A 27 22.72 -22.47 30.50
C VAL A 27 22.07 -21.13 30.17
N THR A 28 22.20 -20.13 31.03
CA THR A 28 21.62 -18.79 30.78
C THR A 28 22.26 -18.11 29.56
N ILE A 29 23.58 -18.22 29.37
CA ILE A 29 24.27 -17.67 28.21
C ILE A 29 23.82 -18.39 26.94
N MET A 30 23.66 -19.72 26.95
CA MET A 30 23.16 -20.48 25.80
C MET A 30 21.74 -20.07 25.41
N ILE A 31 20.83 -19.94 26.38
CA ILE A 31 19.46 -19.47 26.14
C ILE A 31 19.46 -18.03 25.61
N ALA A 32 20.24 -17.15 26.22
CA ALA A 32 20.36 -15.77 25.79
C ALA A 32 20.88 -15.63 24.33
N ALA A 33 21.85 -16.46 23.95
CA ALA A 33 22.37 -16.49 22.59
C ALA A 33 21.30 -16.93 21.58
N ILE A 34 20.54 -17.99 21.87
CA ILE A 34 19.46 -18.48 21.02
C ILE A 34 18.37 -17.40 20.87
N MET A 35 17.91 -16.83 22.00
CA MET A 35 16.90 -15.76 21.99
C MET A 35 17.39 -14.52 21.24
N GLY A 36 18.66 -14.16 21.37
CA GLY A 36 19.27 -13.06 20.64
C GLY A 36 19.21 -13.22 19.12
N VAL A 37 19.44 -14.42 18.61
CA VAL A 37 19.33 -14.73 17.16
C VAL A 37 17.89 -14.60 16.68
N PHE A 38 16.92 -15.16 17.41
CA PHE A 38 15.50 -15.02 17.07
C PHE A 38 15.05 -13.56 17.09
N PHE A 39 15.48 -12.80 18.08
CA PHE A 39 15.15 -11.39 18.18
C PHE A 39 15.73 -10.58 17.00
N ALA A 40 16.98 -10.83 16.64
CA ALA A 40 17.63 -10.17 15.51
C ALA A 40 16.90 -10.47 14.17
N GLN A 41 16.49 -11.73 13.96
CA GLN A 41 15.69 -12.10 12.77
C GLN A 41 14.32 -11.44 12.77
N PHE A 42 13.62 -11.41 13.91
CA PHE A 42 12.31 -10.76 14.02
C PHE A 42 12.38 -9.26 13.73
N VAL A 43 13.35 -8.57 14.32
CA VAL A 43 13.54 -7.11 14.08
C VAL A 43 13.91 -6.86 12.63
N GLY A 44 14.80 -7.67 12.04
CA GLY A 44 15.21 -7.53 10.64
C GLY A 44 14.03 -7.62 9.67
N THR A 45 13.18 -8.64 9.83
CA THR A 45 11.99 -8.81 8.96
C THR A 45 10.95 -7.72 9.18
N SER A 46 10.71 -7.30 10.42
CA SER A 46 9.72 -6.27 10.74
C SER A 46 10.09 -4.89 10.19
N VAL A 47 11.36 -4.53 10.20
CA VAL A 47 11.84 -3.24 9.68
C VAL A 47 11.77 -3.20 8.15
N ILE A 48 12.16 -4.27 7.46
CA ILE A 48 12.16 -4.31 5.99
C ILE A 48 10.73 -4.16 5.44
N HIS A 49 9.73 -4.79 6.05
CA HIS A 49 8.34 -4.75 5.57
C HIS A 49 7.51 -3.56 6.09
N SER A 50 8.04 -2.77 7.02
CA SER A 50 7.27 -1.65 7.60
C SER A 50 7.07 -0.48 6.62
N THR A 51 7.92 -0.34 5.61
CA THR A 51 7.84 0.73 4.60
C THR A 51 6.95 0.39 3.40
N ASP A 52 6.72 -0.89 3.12
CA ASP A 52 5.91 -1.35 1.98
C ASP A 52 4.48 -0.75 1.95
N PRO A 53 3.74 -0.70 3.07
CA PRO A 53 2.40 -0.11 3.08
C PRO A 53 2.39 1.37 2.71
N VAL A 54 3.42 2.12 3.10
CA VAL A 54 3.53 3.56 2.81
C VAL A 54 3.71 3.81 1.32
N TYR A 55 4.60 3.07 0.66
CA TYR A 55 4.79 3.17 -0.79
C TYR A 55 3.54 2.76 -1.56
N ARG A 56 2.85 1.71 -1.14
CA ARG A 56 1.57 1.29 -1.75
C ARG A 56 0.50 2.36 -1.62
N LEU A 57 0.37 2.99 -0.45
CA LEU A 57 -0.56 4.09 -0.23
C LEU A 57 -0.22 5.32 -1.08
N GLN A 58 1.05 5.66 -1.22
CA GLN A 58 1.48 6.76 -2.09
C GLN A 58 1.16 6.48 -3.56
N ASN A 59 1.41 5.26 -4.04
CA ASN A 59 1.10 4.85 -5.40
C ASN A 59 -0.41 4.87 -5.64
N LEU A 60 -1.20 4.31 -4.71
CA LEU A 60 -2.66 4.29 -4.79
C LEU A 60 -3.24 5.71 -4.75
N SER A 61 -2.80 6.55 -3.82
CA SER A 61 -3.22 7.95 -3.73
C SER A 61 -2.89 8.71 -5.01
N GLY A 62 -1.68 8.51 -5.56
CA GLY A 62 -1.29 9.14 -6.82
C GLY A 62 -2.11 8.65 -8.02
N ALA A 63 -2.41 7.36 -8.10
CA ALA A 63 -3.27 6.82 -9.16
C ALA A 63 -4.72 7.32 -9.05
N THR A 64 -5.25 7.38 -7.82
CA THR A 64 -6.59 7.91 -7.56
C THR A 64 -6.69 9.39 -7.94
N HIS A 65 -5.70 10.19 -7.57
CA HIS A 65 -5.66 11.62 -7.91
C HIS A 65 -5.64 11.85 -9.44
N ILE A 66 -4.86 11.05 -10.17
CA ILE A 66 -4.87 11.08 -11.64
C ILE A 66 -6.28 10.75 -12.17
N MET A 67 -6.94 9.71 -11.64
CA MET A 67 -8.28 9.32 -12.06
C MET A 67 -9.33 10.38 -11.74
N GLU A 68 -9.17 11.13 -10.65
CA GLU A 68 -10.03 12.28 -10.30
C GLU A 68 -9.90 13.41 -11.32
N TYR A 69 -8.69 13.77 -11.72
CA TYR A 69 -8.47 14.75 -12.79
C TYR A 69 -9.08 14.29 -14.11
N MET A 70 -8.87 13.04 -14.49
CA MET A 70 -9.51 12.45 -15.68
C MET A 70 -11.04 12.53 -15.59
N SER A 71 -11.61 12.25 -14.42
CA SER A 71 -13.05 12.32 -14.18
C SER A 71 -13.60 13.76 -14.27
N ALA A 72 -12.82 14.74 -13.86
CA ALA A 72 -13.19 16.16 -13.99
C ALA A 72 -13.21 16.58 -15.47
N ASP A 73 -12.18 16.20 -16.24
CA ASP A 73 -12.13 16.49 -17.66
C ASP A 73 -13.22 15.75 -18.44
N TYR A 74 -13.51 14.49 -18.10
CA TYR A 74 -14.64 13.76 -18.66
C TYR A 74 -15.96 14.52 -18.47
N LYS A 75 -16.25 15.00 -17.26
CA LYS A 75 -17.47 15.78 -16.96
C LYS A 75 -17.51 17.07 -17.78
N ARG A 76 -16.39 17.77 -17.92
CA ARG A 76 -16.27 18.99 -18.71
C ARG A 76 -16.53 18.72 -20.19
N LEU A 77 -15.93 17.66 -20.75
CA LEU A 77 -16.13 17.28 -22.13
C LEU A 77 -17.58 16.83 -22.40
N ALA A 78 -18.18 16.06 -21.50
CA ALA A 78 -19.57 15.62 -21.61
C ALA A 78 -20.58 16.79 -21.63
N ALA A 79 -20.25 17.91 -21.01
CA ALA A 79 -21.08 19.11 -21.01
C ALA A 79 -20.93 19.94 -22.29
N THR A 80 -19.84 19.77 -23.06
CA THR A 80 -19.49 20.70 -24.17
C THR A 80 -19.38 20.01 -25.53
N GLN A 81 -19.19 18.70 -25.60
CA GLN A 81 -18.86 17.98 -26.82
C GLN A 81 -19.77 16.77 -27.04
N SER A 82 -20.28 16.57 -28.26
CA SER A 82 -21.11 15.38 -28.56
C SER A 82 -20.31 14.09 -28.71
N ASN A 83 -19.03 14.17 -29.10
CA ASN A 83 -18.10 13.06 -29.25
C ASN A 83 -17.12 12.93 -28.07
N PHE A 84 -17.53 13.36 -26.88
CA PHE A 84 -16.69 13.52 -25.70
C PHE A 84 -15.96 12.24 -25.28
N LEU A 85 -16.56 11.05 -25.40
CA LEU A 85 -15.89 9.80 -25.02
C LEU A 85 -14.68 9.49 -25.90
N THR A 86 -14.74 9.79 -27.21
CA THR A 86 -13.61 9.60 -28.13
C THR A 86 -12.49 10.55 -27.78
N ILE A 87 -12.82 11.84 -27.59
CA ILE A 87 -11.83 12.85 -27.17
C ILE A 87 -11.22 12.47 -25.80
N PHE A 88 -12.05 12.00 -24.88
CA PHE A 88 -11.57 11.59 -23.56
C PHE A 88 -10.65 10.36 -23.63
N LYS A 89 -10.95 9.38 -24.50
CA LYS A 89 -10.08 8.23 -24.76
C LYS A 89 -8.68 8.67 -25.21
N ASP A 90 -8.63 9.69 -26.09
CA ASP A 90 -7.37 10.27 -26.55
C ASP A 90 -6.66 11.05 -25.41
N TYR A 91 -7.40 11.77 -24.56
CA TYR A 91 -6.85 12.41 -23.37
C TYR A 91 -6.15 11.41 -22.45
N VAL A 92 -6.77 10.26 -22.21
CA VAL A 92 -6.16 9.17 -21.44
C VAL A 92 -4.93 8.61 -22.14
N THR A 93 -4.98 8.44 -23.45
CA THR A 93 -3.87 7.87 -24.23
C THR A 93 -2.62 8.74 -24.18
N TYR A 94 -2.79 10.05 -24.31
CA TYR A 94 -1.67 11.00 -24.40
C TYR A 94 -1.43 11.79 -23.10
N GLY A 95 -2.27 11.61 -22.08
CA GLY A 95 -2.20 12.33 -20.81
C GLY A 95 -1.05 11.91 -19.89
N ASN A 96 -0.35 10.81 -20.18
CA ASN A 96 0.76 10.29 -19.38
C ASN A 96 2.14 10.86 -19.75
N THR A 97 2.22 11.66 -20.81
CA THR A 97 3.46 12.30 -21.28
C THR A 97 3.31 13.81 -21.33
N SER A 98 4.37 14.53 -20.97
CA SER A 98 4.43 15.99 -21.11
C SER A 98 4.70 16.41 -22.55
N THR A 99 5.40 15.58 -23.34
CA THR A 99 5.65 15.81 -24.75
C THR A 99 4.55 15.16 -25.57
N LYS A 100 3.70 15.96 -26.21
CA LYS A 100 2.58 15.50 -27.00
C LYS A 100 3.00 15.28 -28.45
N PRO A 101 2.41 14.29 -29.14
CA PRO A 101 2.51 14.19 -30.61
C PRO A 101 1.91 15.41 -31.29
N GLU A 102 2.28 15.64 -32.53
CA GLU A 102 1.71 16.69 -33.37
C GLU A 102 0.17 16.55 -33.45
N GLY A 103 -0.54 17.66 -33.25
CA GLY A 103 -2.00 17.71 -33.23
C GLY A 103 -2.64 17.44 -31.84
N PHE A 104 -1.85 17.10 -30.81
CA PHE A 104 -2.35 16.81 -29.46
C PHE A 104 -1.78 17.77 -28.40
N GLU A 105 -1.19 18.89 -28.79
CA GLU A 105 -0.50 19.85 -27.91
C GLU A 105 -1.43 20.45 -26.86
N GLY A 106 -2.72 20.58 -27.17
CA GLY A 106 -3.74 21.08 -26.24
C GLY A 106 -4.29 20.07 -25.24
N TYR A 107 -3.84 18.82 -25.32
CA TYR A 107 -4.37 17.77 -24.45
C TYR A 107 -3.76 17.88 -23.05
N PRO A 108 -4.52 17.52 -21.99
CA PRO A 108 -4.07 17.63 -20.61
C PRO A 108 -2.90 16.69 -20.32
N TYR A 109 -2.10 17.06 -19.32
CA TYR A 109 -1.12 16.18 -18.72
C TYR A 109 -1.57 15.80 -17.32
N TYR A 110 -1.87 14.53 -17.09
CA TYR A 110 -2.36 14.03 -15.81
C TYR A 110 -1.23 13.53 -14.88
N GLY A 111 -0.01 13.42 -15.38
CA GLY A 111 1.11 12.87 -14.66
C GLY A 111 1.60 11.55 -15.25
N SER A 112 2.59 10.95 -14.62
CA SER A 112 3.16 9.67 -15.06
C SER A 112 2.31 8.50 -14.59
N TYR A 113 1.80 7.71 -15.54
CA TYR A 113 1.05 6.46 -15.31
C TYR A 113 1.21 5.51 -16.49
N GLU A 114 0.94 4.24 -16.26
CA GLU A 114 0.85 3.22 -17.29
C GLU A 114 -0.61 2.94 -17.63
N ILE A 115 -0.92 2.81 -18.90
CA ILE A 115 -2.26 2.46 -19.38
C ILE A 115 -2.37 0.94 -19.43
N VAL A 116 -3.17 0.36 -18.56
CA VAL A 116 -3.48 -1.07 -18.55
C VAL A 116 -4.67 -1.38 -19.47
N ALA A 117 -5.69 -0.51 -19.46
CA ALA A 117 -6.81 -0.58 -20.39
C ALA A 117 -7.33 0.82 -20.70
N ASN A 118 -7.60 1.08 -21.99
CA ASN A 118 -8.28 2.27 -22.48
C ASN A 118 -9.09 1.88 -23.70
N LYS A 119 -10.21 1.17 -23.45
CA LYS A 119 -11.01 0.53 -24.50
C LYS A 119 -12.49 0.62 -24.20
N TYR A 120 -13.29 0.56 -25.29
CA TYR A 120 -14.72 0.44 -25.15
C TYR A 120 -15.11 -0.98 -24.75
N VAL A 121 -16.04 -1.07 -23.80
CA VAL A 121 -16.56 -2.33 -23.27
C VAL A 121 -18.08 -2.33 -23.30
N ARG A 122 -18.65 -3.54 -23.34
CA ARG A 122 -20.09 -3.78 -23.15
C ARG A 122 -20.29 -4.92 -22.18
N PHE A 123 -21.48 -5.01 -21.64
CA PHE A 123 -21.90 -6.17 -20.84
C PHE A 123 -22.89 -7.01 -21.65
N ASN A 124 -22.61 -8.31 -21.75
CA ASN A 124 -23.52 -9.25 -22.41
C ASN A 124 -24.77 -9.54 -21.55
N ALA A 125 -25.68 -10.37 -22.06
CA ALA A 125 -26.92 -10.76 -21.36
C ALA A 125 -26.66 -11.46 -20.02
N SER A 126 -25.51 -12.11 -19.86
CA SER A 126 -25.04 -12.73 -18.62
C SER A 126 -24.31 -11.76 -17.68
N ARG A 127 -24.27 -10.46 -17.99
CA ARG A 127 -23.58 -9.39 -17.25
C ARG A 127 -22.06 -9.57 -17.19
N VAL A 128 -21.50 -10.30 -18.14
CA VAL A 128 -20.03 -10.46 -18.30
C VAL A 128 -19.51 -9.33 -19.19
N GLU A 129 -18.40 -8.74 -18.77
CA GLU A 129 -17.70 -7.71 -19.56
C GLU A 129 -17.10 -8.32 -20.81
N GLU A 130 -17.34 -7.69 -21.94
CA GLU A 130 -16.76 -8.02 -23.23
C GLU A 130 -16.24 -6.73 -23.89
N ASP A 131 -15.25 -6.88 -24.76
CA ASP A 131 -14.81 -5.76 -25.59
C ASP A 131 -15.95 -5.35 -26.53
N ASP A 132 -16.20 -4.05 -26.63
CA ASP A 132 -17.15 -3.53 -27.59
C ASP A 132 -16.54 -3.71 -28.99
N PRO A 133 -17.24 -4.33 -29.97
CA PRO A 133 -16.75 -4.45 -31.35
C PRO A 133 -16.52 -3.08 -31.98
N ASP A 134 -17.25 -2.05 -31.56
CA ASP A 134 -17.03 -0.68 -31.97
C ASP A 134 -16.08 0.04 -31.04
N GLN A 135 -14.78 -0.05 -31.31
CA GLN A 135 -13.74 0.61 -30.54
C GLN A 135 -13.57 2.10 -30.89
N LEU A 136 -14.42 2.65 -31.75
CA LEU A 136 -14.40 4.06 -32.17
C LEU A 136 -15.50 4.88 -31.49
N THR A 137 -16.72 4.33 -31.37
CA THR A 137 -17.90 5.06 -30.92
C THR A 137 -18.69 4.32 -29.82
N GLY A 138 -18.06 3.37 -29.12
CA GLY A 138 -18.68 2.61 -28.06
C GLY A 138 -19.31 3.49 -26.97
N ARG A 139 -20.29 2.94 -26.25
CA ARG A 139 -21.06 3.69 -25.25
C ARG A 139 -20.44 3.74 -23.86
N MET A 140 -19.53 2.80 -23.58
CA MET A 140 -18.88 2.68 -22.27
C MET A 140 -17.38 2.51 -22.47
N LEU A 141 -16.61 3.42 -21.92
CA LEU A 141 -15.15 3.40 -21.95
C LEU A 141 -14.62 2.89 -20.61
N LYS A 142 -13.85 1.82 -20.64
CA LYS A 142 -13.08 1.34 -19.47
C LYS A 142 -11.70 1.91 -19.52
N VAL A 143 -11.34 2.61 -18.46
CA VAL A 143 -10.00 3.15 -18.24
C VAL A 143 -9.41 2.46 -17.01
N THR A 144 -8.27 1.82 -17.19
CA THR A 144 -7.47 1.24 -16.11
C THR A 144 -6.06 1.79 -16.23
N ILE A 145 -5.62 2.47 -15.18
CA ILE A 145 -4.27 3.00 -15.09
C ILE A 145 -3.51 2.31 -13.94
N ARG A 146 -2.20 2.25 -14.08
CA ARG A 146 -1.29 1.72 -13.08
C ARG A 146 -0.24 2.75 -12.71
N ARG A 147 0.03 2.84 -11.40
CA ARG A 147 1.15 3.60 -10.86
C ARG A 147 1.90 2.75 -9.83
N GLY A 148 3.15 2.41 -10.15
CA GLY A 148 3.89 1.42 -9.38
C GLY A 148 3.19 0.05 -9.42
N ASP A 149 2.85 -0.48 -8.24
CA ASP A 149 2.16 -1.76 -8.07
C ASP A 149 0.63 -1.64 -7.95
N GLN A 150 0.09 -0.40 -7.97
CA GLN A 150 -1.34 -0.13 -7.75
C GLN A 150 -2.06 0.19 -9.04
N THR A 151 -3.26 -0.36 -9.20
CA THR A 151 -4.14 -0.12 -10.34
C THR A 151 -5.46 0.50 -9.90
N VAL A 152 -5.95 1.46 -10.69
CA VAL A 152 -7.28 2.06 -10.52
C VAL A 152 -8.04 1.92 -11.83
N THR A 153 -9.30 1.50 -11.72
CA THR A 153 -10.21 1.31 -12.87
C THR A 153 -11.45 2.18 -12.70
N ALA A 154 -11.85 2.83 -13.79
CA ALA A 154 -13.13 3.55 -13.88
C ALA A 154 -13.84 3.22 -15.18
N LEU A 155 -15.16 3.31 -15.15
CA LEU A 155 -16.04 3.18 -16.32
C LEU A 155 -16.71 4.54 -16.59
N PHE A 156 -16.60 5.00 -17.83
CA PHE A 156 -17.18 6.25 -18.30
C PHE A 156 -18.23 5.95 -19.36
N THR A 157 -19.42 6.48 -19.20
CA THR A 157 -20.58 6.16 -20.07
C THR A 157 -21.05 7.39 -20.83
N ARG A 158 -21.64 7.14 -22.00
CA ARG A 158 -22.26 8.19 -22.79
C ARG A 158 -23.70 8.45 -22.35
#